data_d8455530e68a4e731555324461d7a50d
#
_entry.id   d8455530e68a4e731555324461d7a50d
#
_cell.length_a   1.000
_cell.length_b   1.000
_cell.length_c   1.000
_cell.angle_alpha   90.00
_cell.angle_beta   90.00
_cell.angle_gamma   90.00
#
_symmetry.space_group_name_H-M   'P 1'
#
loop_
_entity.id
_entity.type
_entity.pdbx_description
1 polymer ?
#
loop_
_entity_poly.entity_id
_entity_poly.type
_entity_poly.pdbx_seq_one_letter_code
_entity_poly.pdbx_strand_id
1 'polypeptide(L)'
;MPHEILSVAVWTPIPEMEAASLATIRELTSIVNAKGYGRDLLYHDREGNYVFLRYWKSEETRRAAQEDPDMLRCWARLGNEIQIVKVYETLTEVPTDKLK
;
A
#
# COMPACT_ATOMS: atom_id res chain seq x y z
N MET A 1 17.96 15.91 -0.04
CA MET A 1 17.47 14.59 -0.45
C MET A 1 15.96 14.56 -0.38
N PRO A 2 15.30 14.17 -1.44
CA PRO A 2 13.86 14.01 -1.35
C PRO A 2 13.54 12.85 -0.42
N HIS A 3 12.56 13.05 0.42
CA HIS A 3 12.10 12.01 1.31
C HIS A 3 11.09 11.14 0.57
N GLU A 4 11.15 9.83 0.80
CA GLU A 4 10.17 8.93 0.25
C GLU A 4 8.81 9.24 0.89
N ILE A 5 7.77 9.11 0.11
CA ILE A 5 6.41 9.25 0.59
C ILE A 5 5.93 7.86 0.97
N LEU A 6 5.42 7.71 2.17
CA LEU A 6 4.94 6.43 2.68
C LEU A 6 3.42 6.41 2.76
N SER A 7 2.83 5.39 2.19
CA SER A 7 1.41 5.09 2.39
C SER A 7 1.31 3.84 3.25
N VAL A 8 0.37 3.84 4.19
CA VAL A 8 0.15 2.69 5.07
C VAL A 8 -1.34 2.37 5.08
N ALA A 9 -1.66 1.10 4.89
CA ALA A 9 -3.03 0.62 5.00
C ALA A 9 -3.06 -0.54 5.97
N VAL A 10 -3.90 -0.44 7.00
CA VAL A 10 -4.14 -1.51 7.96
C VAL A 10 -5.50 -2.11 7.60
N TRP A 11 -5.55 -3.42 7.40
CA TRP A 11 -6.77 -4.07 6.95
C TRP A 11 -6.89 -5.50 7.45
N THR A 12 -8.11 -6.02 7.43
CA THR A 12 -8.36 -7.44 7.69
C THR A 12 -9.05 -8.02 6.47
N PRO A 13 -8.80 -9.30 6.14
CA PRO A 13 -9.56 -9.93 5.07
C PRO A 13 -11.00 -10.12 5.52
N ILE A 14 -11.93 -9.95 4.57
CA ILE A 14 -13.31 -10.36 4.78
C ILE A 14 -13.28 -11.89 4.97
N PRO A 15 -14.13 -12.47 5.84
CA PRO A 15 -14.11 -13.91 6.05
C PRO A 15 -14.11 -14.69 4.73
N GLU A 16 -13.24 -15.68 4.63
CA GLU A 16 -13.04 -16.54 3.47
C GLU A 16 -12.33 -15.86 2.29
N MET A 17 -11.96 -14.58 2.42
CA MET A 17 -11.30 -13.84 1.34
C MET A 17 -9.81 -13.64 1.55
N GLU A 18 -9.21 -14.28 2.56
CA GLU A 18 -7.81 -14.07 2.85
C GLU A 18 -6.90 -14.42 1.66
N ALA A 19 -7.08 -15.61 1.09
CA ALA A 19 -6.26 -16.03 -0.05
C ALA A 19 -6.44 -15.12 -1.26
N ALA A 20 -7.70 -14.71 -1.53
CA ALA A 20 -7.99 -13.81 -2.64
C ALA A 20 -7.35 -12.45 -2.43
N SER A 21 -7.43 -11.91 -1.21
CA SER A 21 -6.86 -10.60 -0.91
C SER A 21 -5.34 -10.61 -1.05
N LEU A 22 -4.68 -11.67 -0.59
CA LEU A 22 -3.24 -11.77 -0.71
C LEU A 22 -2.80 -11.92 -2.17
N ALA A 23 -3.59 -12.60 -2.99
CA ALA A 23 -3.33 -12.70 -4.43
C ALA A 23 -3.42 -11.32 -5.09
N THR A 24 -4.41 -10.52 -4.72
CA THR A 24 -4.57 -9.17 -5.25
C THR A 24 -3.42 -8.26 -4.81
N ILE A 25 -3.01 -8.37 -3.55
CA ILE A 25 -1.86 -7.60 -3.04
C ILE A 25 -0.59 -7.98 -3.80
N ARG A 26 -0.40 -9.27 -4.08
CA ARG A 26 0.76 -9.73 -4.85
C ARG A 26 0.76 -9.11 -6.26
N GLU A 27 -0.41 -9.06 -6.89
CA GLU A 27 -0.53 -8.44 -8.21
C GLU A 27 -0.22 -6.95 -8.17
N LEU A 28 -0.74 -6.25 -7.15
CA LEU A 28 -0.43 -4.82 -6.95
C LEU A 28 1.08 -4.60 -6.80
N THR A 29 1.72 -5.41 -5.98
CA THR A 29 3.15 -5.30 -5.74
C THR A 29 3.93 -5.53 -7.04
N SER A 30 3.51 -6.50 -7.85
CA SER A 30 4.14 -6.76 -9.14
C SER A 30 4.02 -5.55 -10.08
N ILE A 31 2.86 -4.91 -10.11
CA ILE A 31 2.63 -3.73 -10.95
C ILE A 31 3.52 -2.58 -10.48
N VAL A 32 3.56 -2.34 -9.17
CA VAL A 32 4.35 -1.27 -8.58
C VAL A 32 5.83 -1.45 -8.91
N ASN A 33 6.33 -2.67 -8.79
CA ASN A 33 7.73 -2.97 -9.11
C ASN A 33 8.01 -2.83 -10.60
N ALA A 34 7.13 -3.40 -11.43
CA ALA A 34 7.34 -3.40 -12.89
C ALA A 34 7.33 -1.99 -13.47
N LYS A 35 6.49 -1.11 -12.94
CA LYS A 35 6.32 0.24 -13.44
C LYS A 35 7.19 1.27 -12.71
N GLY A 36 7.93 0.82 -11.68
CA GLY A 36 8.82 1.71 -10.96
C GLY A 36 8.13 2.74 -10.11
N TYR A 37 6.91 2.46 -9.64
CA TYR A 37 6.16 3.41 -8.82
C TYR A 37 6.72 3.53 -7.40
N GLY A 38 7.31 2.47 -6.88
CA GLY A 38 7.81 2.43 -5.51
C GLY A 38 8.14 1.01 -5.08
N ARG A 39 8.07 0.77 -3.78
CA ARG A 39 8.28 -0.58 -3.23
C ARG A 39 7.26 -0.85 -2.14
N ASP A 40 6.80 -2.09 -2.09
CA ASP A 40 5.77 -2.53 -1.16
C ASP A 40 6.32 -3.50 -0.12
N LEU A 41 5.81 -3.39 1.09
CA LEU A 41 6.11 -4.32 2.18
C LEU A 41 4.79 -4.70 2.84
N LEU A 42 4.67 -5.96 3.22
CA LEU A 42 3.45 -6.45 3.88
C LEU A 42 3.84 -7.11 5.19
N TYR A 43 3.17 -6.71 6.26
CA TYR A 43 3.34 -7.28 7.58
C TYR A 43 1.98 -7.71 8.10
N HIS A 44 1.97 -8.56 9.12
CA HIS A 44 0.75 -8.83 9.87
C HIS A 44 1.05 -8.69 11.35
N ASP A 45 0.04 -8.26 12.10
CA ASP A 45 0.17 -8.16 13.55
C ASP A 45 -0.37 -9.44 14.21
N ARG A 46 -0.39 -9.46 15.54
CA ARG A 46 -0.83 -10.63 16.30
C ARG A 46 -2.34 -10.77 16.37
N GLU A 47 -3.07 -9.74 15.95
CA GLU A 47 -4.52 -9.70 16.04
C GLU A 47 -5.23 -10.07 14.74
N GLY A 48 -4.46 -10.45 13.71
CA GLY A 48 -5.02 -10.83 12.43
C GLY A 48 -5.17 -9.70 11.44
N ASN A 49 -4.62 -8.53 11.75
CA ASN A 49 -4.59 -7.41 10.81
C ASN A 49 -3.36 -7.50 9.92
N TYR A 50 -3.51 -7.07 8.70
CA TYR A 50 -2.36 -6.89 7.81
C TYR A 50 -2.01 -5.41 7.77
N VAL A 51 -0.72 -5.14 7.68
CA VAL A 51 -0.19 -3.78 7.58
C VAL A 51 0.61 -3.71 6.28
N PHE A 52 0.10 -2.94 5.34
CA PHE A 52 0.68 -2.82 4.01
C PHE A 52 1.33 -1.45 3.87
N LEU A 53 2.63 -1.46 3.57
CA LEU A 53 3.40 -0.22 3.42
C LEU A 53 3.82 -0.08 1.97
N ARG A 54 3.69 1.14 1.45
CA ARG A 54 4.19 1.47 0.12
C ARG A 54 5.05 2.72 0.20
N TYR A 55 6.32 2.58 -0.15
CA TYR A 55 7.21 3.71 -0.29
C TYR A 55 7.18 4.14 -1.76
N TRP A 56 6.57 5.29 -2.02
CA TRP A 56 6.49 5.82 -3.37
C TRP A 56 7.82 6.42 -3.78
N LYS A 57 8.18 6.23 -5.02
CA LYS A 57 9.42 6.77 -5.55
C LYS A 57 9.39 8.30 -5.54
N SER A 58 8.23 8.88 -5.86
CA SER A 58 8.04 10.33 -5.90
C SER A 58 6.55 10.63 -5.88
N GLU A 59 6.21 11.91 -5.68
CA GLU A 59 4.83 12.35 -5.79
C GLU A 59 4.30 12.14 -7.21
N GLU A 60 5.17 12.31 -8.20
CA GLU A 60 4.80 12.11 -9.59
C GLU A 60 4.40 10.65 -9.85
N THR A 61 5.18 9.68 -9.34
CA THR A 61 4.82 8.27 -9.52
C THR A 61 3.56 7.91 -8.75
N ARG A 62 3.34 8.53 -7.59
CA ARG A 62 2.12 8.32 -6.83
C ARG A 62 0.88 8.74 -7.62
N ARG A 63 0.95 9.91 -8.26
CA ARG A 63 -0.14 10.40 -9.09
C ARG A 63 -0.37 9.51 -10.29
N ALA A 64 0.70 9.07 -10.95
CA ALA A 64 0.60 8.19 -12.10
C ALA A 64 -0.09 6.88 -11.73
N ALA A 65 0.24 6.32 -10.56
CA ALA A 65 -0.36 5.07 -10.09
C ALA A 65 -1.86 5.23 -9.84
N GLN A 66 -2.28 6.39 -9.36
CA GLN A 66 -3.70 6.65 -9.09
C GLN A 66 -4.55 6.71 -10.36
N GLU A 67 -3.91 6.91 -11.51
CA GLU A 67 -4.59 6.94 -12.79
C GLU A 67 -4.35 5.68 -13.61
N ASP A 68 -3.55 4.75 -13.09
CA ASP A 68 -3.18 3.54 -13.81
C ASP A 68 -4.33 2.53 -13.80
N PRO A 69 -4.84 2.13 -14.97
CA PRO A 69 -5.97 1.17 -15.04
C PRO A 69 -5.68 -0.15 -14.35
N ASP A 70 -4.43 -0.62 -14.38
CA ASP A 70 -4.07 -1.89 -13.74
C ASP A 70 -4.16 -1.78 -12.22
N MET A 71 -3.70 -0.64 -11.68
CA MET A 71 -3.81 -0.37 -10.25
C MET A 71 -5.27 -0.24 -9.84
N LEU A 72 -6.06 0.49 -10.64
CA LEU A 72 -7.47 0.72 -10.34
C LEU A 72 -8.26 -0.59 -10.32
N ARG A 73 -7.96 -1.52 -11.23
CA ARG A 73 -8.60 -2.83 -11.24
C ARG A 73 -8.33 -3.61 -9.97
N CYS A 74 -7.08 -3.58 -9.51
CA CYS A 74 -6.72 -4.27 -8.27
C CYS A 74 -7.40 -3.63 -7.06
N TRP A 75 -7.44 -2.31 -7.00
CA TRP A 75 -8.10 -1.62 -5.88
C TRP A 75 -9.60 -1.92 -5.85
N ALA A 76 -10.23 -2.00 -7.03
CA ALA A 76 -11.65 -2.36 -7.09
C ALA A 76 -11.90 -3.77 -6.55
N ARG A 77 -11.02 -4.72 -6.87
CA ARG A 77 -11.12 -6.08 -6.34
C ARG A 77 -10.92 -6.10 -4.84
N LEU A 78 -9.91 -5.38 -4.35
CA LEU A 78 -9.64 -5.32 -2.90
C LEU A 78 -10.84 -4.83 -2.12
N GLY A 79 -11.61 -3.90 -2.66
CA GLY A 79 -12.80 -3.39 -2.01
C GLY A 79 -13.81 -4.47 -1.62
N ASN A 80 -13.78 -5.61 -2.32
CA ASN A 80 -14.65 -6.75 -2.04
C ASN A 80 -13.95 -7.86 -1.26
N GLU A 81 -12.68 -7.69 -0.95
CA GLU A 81 -11.86 -8.74 -0.34
C GLU A 81 -11.38 -8.39 1.06
N ILE A 82 -11.29 -7.11 1.36
CA ILE A 82 -10.73 -6.65 2.63
C ILE A 82 -11.65 -5.63 3.30
N GLN A 83 -11.43 -5.47 4.59
CA GLN A 83 -12.08 -4.45 5.38
C GLN A 83 -10.98 -3.53 5.90
N ILE A 84 -11.06 -2.25 5.54
CA ILE A 84 -10.04 -1.27 5.92
C ILE A 84 -10.23 -0.90 7.40
N VAL A 85 -9.16 -0.96 8.16
CA VAL A 85 -9.12 -0.51 9.55
C VAL A 85 -8.62 0.92 9.62
N LYS A 86 -7.52 1.22 8.92
CA LYS A 86 -6.92 2.54 8.95
C LYS A 86 -6.09 2.76 7.69
N VAL A 87 -6.13 3.96 7.14
CA VAL A 87 -5.32 4.33 5.99
C VAL A 87 -4.60 5.64 6.25
N TYR A 88 -3.31 5.66 5.98
CA TYR A 88 -2.52 6.89 5.91
C TYR A 88 -2.08 7.02 4.46
N GLU A 89 -2.67 7.95 3.73
CA GLU A 89 -2.39 8.08 2.29
C GLU A 89 -0.98 8.58 2.03
N THR A 90 -0.55 9.53 2.83
CA THR A 90 0.81 10.06 2.70
C THR A 90 1.36 10.36 4.08
N LEU A 91 2.54 9.82 4.34
CA LEU A 91 3.31 10.10 5.54
C LEU A 91 4.67 10.58 5.08
N THR A 92 5.14 11.66 5.69
CA THR A 92 6.45 12.20 5.37
C THR A 92 7.35 12.01 6.58
N GLU A 93 8.55 11.53 6.34
CA GLU A 93 9.50 11.32 7.41
C GLU A 93 9.84 12.64 8.11
N VAL A 94 9.86 12.61 9.43
CA VAL A 94 10.38 13.72 10.23
C VAL A 94 11.78 13.31 10.69
N PRO A 95 12.83 13.98 10.22
CA PRO A 95 14.19 13.60 10.61
C PRO A 95 14.36 13.75 12.13
N THR A 96 14.74 12.65 12.79
CA THR A 96 14.81 12.64 14.24
C THR A 96 15.93 13.52 14.79
N ASP A 97 16.95 13.77 14.00
CA ASP A 97 18.02 14.68 14.37
C ASP A 97 17.56 16.15 14.46
N LYS A 98 16.38 16.44 13.93
CA LYS A 98 15.78 17.78 14.02
C LYS A 98 14.86 17.93 15.23
N LEU A 99 14.61 16.87 15.95
CA LEU A 99 13.74 16.89 17.12
C LEU A 99 14.51 17.41 18.34
N LYS A 100 13.81 18.15 19.19
CA LYS A 100 14.39 18.69 20.43
C LYS A 100 13.62 18.25 21.65
#